data_231b169fd7f801c4b9b1c4b1e459ce8a
#
_entry.id   231b169fd7f801c4b9b1c4b1e459ce8a
#
_cell.length_a   1.000
_cell.length_b   1.000
_cell.length_c   1.000
_cell.angle_alpha   90.00
_cell.angle_beta   90.00
_cell.angle_gamma   90.00
#
_symmetry.space_group_name_H-M   'P 1'
#
loop_
_entity.id
_entity.type
_entity.pdbx_description
1 polymer ?
#
loop_
_entity_poly.entity_id
_entity_poly.type
_entity_poly.pdbx_seq_one_letter_code
_entity_poly.pdbx_strand_id
1 'polypeptide(L)'
;MITITVADGIAEKELLSSLQKRSGETDKRVTAAVTEILDNVKANGDAAVREYTMKFDGRCPEQMEVTRAQMEEAVANADPRFVQALKNAMENIKEFHSRQKQQSFIDAKANGVIMGQRIRGLKRVGLYVPGGTAAYPSSVLMNAVPAKIAGVEEVIMVTPPLKDGTANPDILVAAALAGVDRIFLMGGAQAVAALAYGTETIPKVDKIVGPGNIYVATAKRILYGVVDIDMIAGPSEILVMADSTANPKFLAADLMSQAEHDVLASSILLTTDYGVAEATVTELKRQMALLSRNEIIEKSLTDYGAIIVCNSVDQMVDMANELAPEHLEVMMENPLAYLGRLDNAGSVFLGQYAPEPLGDYYAGPNHVLPTSGTARFFSPLGVDSFIKKSSYIYYTEEALRAAHDDIVCIAEREQLTAHANSIKVRFESEAE
;
A
#
# COMPACT_ATOMS: atom_id res chain seq x y z
N MET A 1 -9.84 9.80 26.30
CA MET A 1 -10.50 8.48 26.31
C MET A 1 -11.63 8.50 25.29
N ILE A 2 -11.89 7.39 24.57
CA ILE A 2 -12.91 7.29 23.52
C ILE A 2 -14.30 7.66 24.02
N THR A 3 -15.11 8.36 23.23
CA THR A 3 -16.46 8.82 23.59
C THR A 3 -17.53 8.00 22.84
N ILE A 4 -18.69 7.81 23.51
CA ILE A 4 -19.85 7.20 22.88
C ILE A 4 -20.77 8.32 22.37
N THR A 5 -21.11 8.26 21.09
CA THR A 5 -22.05 9.17 20.42
C THR A 5 -23.24 8.37 19.93
N VAL A 6 -24.46 8.79 20.27
CA VAL A 6 -25.68 8.21 19.69
C VAL A 6 -26.02 8.99 18.44
N ALA A 7 -26.21 8.27 17.32
CA ALA A 7 -26.51 8.88 16.03
C ALA A 7 -27.90 9.58 16.05
N ASP A 8 -27.92 10.86 15.71
CA ASP A 8 -29.12 11.71 15.63
C ASP A 8 -29.30 12.39 14.26
N GLY A 9 -28.42 12.09 13.30
CA GLY A 9 -28.37 12.69 11.98
C GLY A 9 -27.42 13.88 11.86
N ILE A 10 -26.86 14.37 12.97
CA ILE A 10 -25.95 15.53 13.03
C ILE A 10 -24.65 15.19 13.76
N ALA A 11 -24.73 14.70 15.00
CA ALA A 11 -23.58 14.50 15.87
C ALA A 11 -22.55 13.52 15.28
N GLU A 12 -22.99 12.42 14.69
CA GLU A 12 -22.13 11.45 14.03
C GLU A 12 -21.43 12.05 12.81
N LYS A 13 -22.11 12.89 12.03
CA LYS A 13 -21.53 13.53 10.83
C LYS A 13 -20.46 14.57 11.20
N GLU A 14 -20.73 15.37 12.23
CA GLU A 14 -19.75 16.33 12.75
C GLU A 14 -18.51 15.62 13.27
N LEU A 15 -18.69 14.51 14.03
CA LEU A 15 -17.62 13.67 14.55
C LEU A 15 -16.79 13.09 13.41
N LEU A 16 -17.41 12.43 12.43
CA LEU A 16 -16.72 11.86 11.28
C LEU A 16 -15.98 12.91 10.46
N SER A 17 -16.60 14.07 10.20
CA SER A 17 -15.93 15.20 9.54
C SER A 17 -14.71 15.69 10.29
N SER A 18 -14.74 15.70 11.62
CA SER A 18 -13.58 16.09 12.44
C SER A 18 -12.44 15.08 12.34
N LEU A 19 -12.76 13.78 12.36
CA LEU A 19 -11.79 12.70 12.24
C LEU A 19 -11.11 12.66 10.86
N GLN A 20 -11.85 12.99 9.81
CA GLN A 20 -11.29 13.04 8.44
C GLN A 20 -10.30 14.19 8.23
N LYS A 21 -10.39 15.28 8.98
CA LYS A 21 -9.48 16.44 8.86
C LYS A 21 -8.03 16.14 9.24
N ARG A 22 -7.75 15.05 9.96
CA ARG A 22 -6.38 14.65 10.37
C ARG A 22 -5.43 14.41 9.20
N SER A 23 -5.95 14.07 8.02
CA SER A 23 -5.16 13.72 6.82
C SER A 23 -5.01 14.85 5.79
N GLY A 24 -5.58 16.04 6.05
CA GLY A 24 -5.91 17.02 5.00
C GLY A 24 -4.79 17.94 4.53
N GLU A 25 -3.77 18.25 5.29
CA GLU A 25 -2.72 19.18 4.84
C GLU A 25 -1.32 18.64 5.13
N THR A 26 -0.61 18.30 4.05
CA THR A 26 0.84 18.13 4.15
C THR A 26 1.45 19.48 4.53
N ASP A 27 2.10 19.54 5.68
CA ASP A 27 2.78 20.74 6.16
C ASP A 27 3.71 21.28 5.05
N LYS A 28 3.54 22.56 4.67
CA LYS A 28 4.39 23.23 3.68
C LYS A 28 5.87 23.14 4.02
N ARG A 29 6.21 23.07 5.32
CA ARG A 29 7.57 22.89 5.81
C ARG A 29 8.12 21.52 5.45
N VAL A 30 7.31 20.45 5.60
CA VAL A 30 7.69 19.10 5.18
C VAL A 30 7.92 19.06 3.68
N THR A 31 7.00 19.64 2.90
CA THR A 31 7.14 19.71 1.44
C THR A 31 8.43 20.43 1.02
N ALA A 32 8.75 21.58 1.62
CA ALA A 32 9.96 22.32 1.32
C ALA A 32 11.23 21.54 1.67
N ALA A 33 11.28 20.93 2.87
CA ALA A 33 12.40 20.12 3.29
C ALA A 33 12.62 18.89 2.41
N VAL A 34 11.54 18.21 2.03
CA VAL A 34 11.61 17.07 1.11
C VAL A 34 12.09 17.50 -0.27
N THR A 35 11.58 18.62 -0.82
CA THR A 35 12.02 19.12 -2.13
C THR A 35 13.53 19.41 -2.13
N GLU A 36 14.05 20.04 -1.10
CA GLU A 36 15.50 20.28 -0.93
C GLU A 36 16.29 18.95 -0.97
N ILE A 37 15.84 17.92 -0.23
CA ILE A 37 16.47 16.61 -0.23
C ILE A 37 16.46 15.98 -1.62
N LEU A 38 15.31 16.00 -2.30
CA LEU A 38 15.15 15.43 -3.64
C LEU A 38 16.08 16.09 -4.66
N ASP A 39 16.15 17.43 -4.65
CA ASP A 39 17.00 18.21 -5.55
C ASP A 39 18.49 17.93 -5.27
N ASN A 40 18.90 17.84 -3.99
CA ASN A 40 20.26 17.54 -3.61
C ASN A 40 20.68 16.12 -4.04
N VAL A 41 19.83 15.10 -3.81
CA VAL A 41 20.12 13.72 -4.27
C VAL A 41 20.19 13.64 -5.78
N LYS A 42 19.31 14.35 -6.49
CA LYS A 42 19.32 14.42 -7.96
C LYS A 42 20.60 15.01 -8.52
N ALA A 43 21.17 16.02 -7.82
CA ALA A 43 22.37 16.72 -8.26
C ALA A 43 23.67 16.00 -7.84
N ASN A 44 23.71 15.40 -6.66
CA ASN A 44 24.93 14.94 -5.99
C ASN A 44 24.95 13.42 -5.69
N GLY A 45 23.96 12.66 -6.13
CA GLY A 45 23.94 11.19 -6.09
C GLY A 45 24.25 10.59 -4.71
N ASP A 46 25.16 9.62 -4.68
CA ASP A 46 25.56 8.90 -3.46
C ASP A 46 26.08 9.82 -2.35
N ALA A 47 26.74 10.91 -2.69
CA ALA A 47 27.27 11.85 -1.71
C ALA A 47 26.14 12.48 -0.86
N ALA A 48 25.06 12.92 -1.51
CA ALA A 48 23.88 13.47 -0.83
C ALA A 48 23.14 12.39 -0.01
N VAL A 49 23.02 11.18 -0.55
CA VAL A 49 22.39 10.05 0.18
C VAL A 49 23.16 9.77 1.48
N ARG A 50 24.48 9.72 1.43
CA ARG A 50 25.36 9.52 2.61
C ARG A 50 25.25 10.64 3.63
N GLU A 51 25.23 11.89 3.15
CA GLU A 51 25.07 13.08 3.99
C GLU A 51 23.76 13.00 4.79
N TYR A 52 22.63 12.77 4.12
CA TYR A 52 21.34 12.71 4.78
C TYR A 52 21.16 11.46 5.65
N THR A 53 21.73 10.32 5.27
CA THR A 53 21.74 9.11 6.12
C THR A 53 22.51 9.38 7.41
N MET A 54 23.69 10.01 7.32
CA MET A 54 24.45 10.43 8.53
C MET A 54 23.66 11.43 9.38
N LYS A 55 22.98 12.39 8.74
CA LYS A 55 22.23 13.45 9.43
C LYS A 55 21.01 12.94 10.16
N PHE A 56 20.24 12.02 9.56
CA PHE A 56 18.94 11.60 10.10
C PHE A 56 19.01 10.29 10.89
N ASP A 57 19.85 9.35 10.46
CA ASP A 57 20.01 8.05 11.13
C ASP A 57 21.19 8.05 12.11
N GLY A 58 21.99 9.13 12.12
CA GLY A 58 23.15 9.30 13.01
C GLY A 58 24.34 8.44 12.62
N ARG A 59 24.23 7.60 11.61
CA ARG A 59 25.27 6.74 11.07
C ARG A 59 25.03 6.42 9.60
N CYS A 60 26.11 6.44 8.83
CA CYS A 60 26.11 5.94 7.46
C CYS A 60 27.19 4.87 7.34
N PRO A 61 26.86 3.61 7.01
CA PRO A 61 27.86 2.57 6.80
C PRO A 61 28.76 2.90 5.61
N GLU A 62 30.02 2.51 5.66
CA GLU A 62 30.95 2.70 4.55
C GLU A 62 30.45 1.98 3.29
N GLN A 63 29.97 0.74 3.44
CA GLN A 63 29.27 0.01 2.42
C GLN A 63 27.76 0.02 2.74
N MET A 64 26.98 0.79 1.96
CA MET A 64 25.53 0.86 2.15
C MET A 64 24.79 -0.40 1.66
N GLU A 65 25.34 -1.11 0.67
CA GLU A 65 24.75 -2.33 0.18
C GLU A 65 25.07 -3.53 1.09
N VAL A 66 24.00 -4.22 1.50
CA VAL A 66 24.12 -5.45 2.29
C VAL A 66 24.55 -6.59 1.37
N THR A 67 25.59 -7.32 1.76
CA THR A 67 26.08 -8.45 1.00
C THR A 67 25.19 -9.68 1.15
N ARG A 68 25.25 -10.57 0.17
CA ARG A 68 24.53 -11.85 0.25
C ARG A 68 24.99 -12.69 1.45
N ALA A 69 26.27 -12.65 1.79
CA ALA A 69 26.79 -13.34 2.96
C ALA A 69 26.16 -12.85 4.27
N GLN A 70 25.94 -11.53 4.42
CA GLN A 70 25.24 -10.97 5.59
C GLN A 70 23.79 -11.45 5.67
N MET A 71 23.10 -11.57 4.53
CA MET A 71 21.72 -12.10 4.49
C MET A 71 21.70 -13.59 4.90
N GLU A 72 22.62 -14.39 4.38
CA GLU A 72 22.77 -15.82 4.70
C GLU A 72 23.14 -16.02 6.18
N GLU A 73 24.02 -15.21 6.73
CA GLU A 73 24.39 -15.20 8.14
C GLU A 73 23.20 -14.85 9.04
N ALA A 74 22.40 -13.83 8.67
CA ALA A 74 21.19 -13.47 9.41
C ALA A 74 20.21 -14.64 9.48
N VAL A 75 20.00 -15.36 8.38
CA VAL A 75 19.14 -16.56 8.36
C VAL A 75 19.71 -17.70 9.22
N ALA A 76 21.01 -17.92 9.18
CA ALA A 76 21.69 -18.98 9.94
C ALA A 76 21.62 -18.75 11.46
N ASN A 77 21.65 -17.48 11.89
CA ASN A 77 21.63 -17.09 13.30
C ASN A 77 20.22 -16.78 13.86
N ALA A 78 19.19 -16.78 13.00
CA ALA A 78 17.84 -16.46 13.40
C ALA A 78 17.19 -17.56 14.26
N ASP A 79 16.23 -17.15 15.10
CA ASP A 79 15.37 -18.09 15.82
C ASP A 79 14.64 -19.01 14.81
N PRO A 80 14.82 -20.33 14.88
CA PRO A 80 14.14 -21.27 13.97
C PRO A 80 12.61 -21.15 14.02
N ARG A 81 12.03 -20.79 15.16
CA ARG A 81 10.58 -20.58 15.31
C ARG A 81 10.12 -19.37 14.51
N PHE A 82 10.88 -18.27 14.57
CA PHE A 82 10.61 -17.07 13.79
C PHE A 82 10.72 -17.32 12.29
N VAL A 83 11.79 -17.98 11.85
CA VAL A 83 11.97 -18.38 10.44
C VAL A 83 10.80 -19.23 9.95
N GLN A 84 10.32 -20.18 10.76
CA GLN A 84 9.18 -21.02 10.39
C GLN A 84 7.88 -20.23 10.33
N ALA A 85 7.66 -19.27 11.25
CA ALA A 85 6.50 -18.38 11.22
C ALA A 85 6.46 -17.54 9.93
N LEU A 86 7.60 -16.94 9.55
CA LEU A 86 7.70 -16.18 8.29
C LEU A 86 7.44 -17.06 7.06
N LYS A 87 7.96 -18.31 7.03
CA LYS A 87 7.70 -19.24 5.93
C LYS A 87 6.22 -19.58 5.81
N ASN A 88 5.55 -19.85 6.93
CA ASN A 88 4.11 -20.15 6.93
C ASN A 88 3.29 -18.95 6.42
N ALA A 89 3.59 -17.74 6.90
CA ALA A 89 2.96 -16.51 6.43
C ALA A 89 3.20 -16.29 4.92
N MET A 90 4.44 -16.48 4.48
CA MET A 90 4.82 -16.34 3.07
C MET A 90 4.06 -17.30 2.16
N GLU A 91 3.82 -18.55 2.58
CA GLU A 91 3.04 -19.50 1.78
C GLU A 91 1.57 -19.06 1.63
N ASN A 92 0.95 -18.54 2.70
CA ASN A 92 -0.41 -17.98 2.61
C ASN A 92 -0.45 -16.77 1.66
N ILE A 93 0.53 -15.87 1.76
CA ILE A 93 0.67 -14.71 0.87
C ILE A 93 0.85 -15.15 -0.59
N LYS A 94 1.68 -16.17 -0.84
CA LYS A 94 1.88 -16.74 -2.19
C LYS A 94 0.60 -17.37 -2.72
N GLU A 95 -0.12 -18.15 -1.91
CA GLU A 95 -1.36 -18.77 -2.34
C GLU A 95 -2.38 -17.73 -2.76
N PHE A 96 -2.62 -16.71 -1.93
CA PHE A 96 -3.56 -15.65 -2.22
C PHE A 96 -3.18 -14.87 -3.49
N HIS A 97 -1.96 -14.35 -3.54
CA HIS A 97 -1.50 -13.49 -4.64
C HIS A 97 -1.30 -14.25 -5.96
N SER A 98 -1.04 -15.56 -5.93
CA SER A 98 -0.95 -16.36 -7.15
C SER A 98 -2.24 -16.38 -7.96
N ARG A 99 -3.40 -16.20 -7.30
CA ARG A 99 -4.73 -16.12 -7.94
C ARG A 99 -4.94 -14.79 -8.68
N GLN A 100 -4.13 -13.77 -8.40
CA GLN A 100 -4.20 -12.45 -9.04
C GLN A 100 -3.42 -12.38 -10.36
N LYS A 101 -2.70 -13.45 -10.76
CA LYS A 101 -1.91 -13.46 -12.00
C LYS A 101 -2.80 -13.26 -13.21
N GLN A 102 -2.43 -12.29 -14.04
CA GLN A 102 -3.09 -12.02 -15.31
C GLN A 102 -2.30 -12.63 -16.47
N GLN A 103 -3.01 -13.02 -17.53
CA GLN A 103 -2.42 -13.60 -18.72
C GLN A 103 -2.49 -12.65 -19.91
N SER A 104 -1.42 -12.66 -20.73
CA SER A 104 -1.45 -12.04 -22.06
C SER A 104 -2.47 -12.74 -22.95
N PHE A 105 -3.09 -12.00 -23.84
CA PHE A 105 -3.98 -12.59 -24.84
C PHE A 105 -3.66 -12.12 -26.25
N ILE A 106 -4.05 -12.92 -27.23
CA ILE A 106 -4.00 -12.65 -28.65
C ILE A 106 -5.38 -12.95 -29.25
N ASP A 107 -5.90 -12.03 -30.03
CA ASP A 107 -7.13 -12.17 -30.82
C ASP A 107 -6.78 -12.05 -32.30
N ALA A 108 -6.99 -13.14 -33.04
CA ALA A 108 -6.73 -13.22 -34.49
C ALA A 108 -8.07 -13.33 -35.23
N LYS A 109 -8.35 -12.33 -36.06
CA LYS A 109 -9.59 -12.27 -36.87
C LYS A 109 -9.43 -12.97 -38.20
N ALA A 110 -10.55 -13.38 -38.80
CA ALA A 110 -10.56 -14.08 -40.07
C ALA A 110 -9.97 -13.28 -41.25
N ASN A 111 -9.98 -11.94 -41.20
CA ASN A 111 -9.36 -11.03 -42.17
C ASN A 111 -7.87 -10.78 -41.94
N GLY A 112 -7.21 -11.58 -41.09
CA GLY A 112 -5.78 -11.49 -40.83
C GLY A 112 -5.36 -10.38 -39.86
N VAL A 113 -6.32 -9.64 -39.25
CA VAL A 113 -6.03 -8.68 -38.20
C VAL A 113 -5.70 -9.44 -36.91
N ILE A 114 -4.60 -9.05 -36.26
CA ILE A 114 -4.21 -9.59 -34.96
C ILE A 114 -4.14 -8.43 -33.95
N MET A 115 -4.82 -8.56 -32.84
CA MET A 115 -4.73 -7.64 -31.71
C MET A 115 -4.47 -8.41 -30.42
N GLY A 116 -3.83 -7.78 -29.48
CA GLY A 116 -3.62 -8.42 -28.22
C GLY A 116 -3.08 -7.50 -27.15
N GLN A 117 -2.91 -8.07 -25.97
CA GLN A 117 -2.30 -7.39 -24.84
C GLN A 117 -1.16 -8.26 -24.28
N ARG A 118 0.02 -7.66 -24.21
CA ARG A 118 1.17 -8.27 -23.54
C ARG A 118 1.21 -7.79 -22.11
N ILE A 119 1.27 -8.74 -21.17
CA ILE A 119 1.39 -8.49 -19.72
C ILE A 119 2.76 -9.00 -19.28
N ARG A 120 3.51 -8.18 -18.55
CA ARG A 120 4.82 -8.55 -17.99
C ARG A 120 5.05 -7.85 -16.66
N GLY A 121 5.91 -8.40 -15.81
CA GLY A 121 6.43 -7.74 -14.63
C GLY A 121 7.20 -6.46 -14.97
N LEU A 122 7.24 -5.52 -14.03
CA LEU A 122 8.15 -4.38 -14.09
C LEU A 122 9.59 -4.86 -14.06
N LYS A 123 10.53 -4.07 -14.56
CA LYS A 123 11.95 -4.47 -14.58
C LYS A 123 12.54 -4.38 -13.18
N ARG A 124 12.39 -3.22 -12.52
CA ARG A 124 12.91 -2.97 -11.17
C ARG A 124 11.87 -2.33 -10.29
N VAL A 125 11.80 -2.79 -9.05
CA VAL A 125 10.91 -2.23 -8.03
C VAL A 125 11.70 -1.97 -6.76
N GLY A 126 11.49 -0.78 -6.19
CA GLY A 126 12.05 -0.39 -4.90
C GLY A 126 11.05 -0.67 -3.78
N LEU A 127 11.48 -1.39 -2.75
CA LEU A 127 10.74 -1.60 -1.52
C LEU A 127 11.29 -0.68 -0.43
N TYR A 128 10.46 0.19 0.11
CA TYR A 128 10.78 0.93 1.31
C TYR A 128 10.29 0.17 2.53
N VAL A 129 11.21 -0.24 3.40
CA VAL A 129 10.90 -0.93 4.66
C VAL A 129 11.31 -0.01 5.81
N PRO A 130 10.38 0.46 6.64
CA PRO A 130 10.71 1.31 7.76
C PRO A 130 11.66 0.62 8.73
N GLY A 131 12.55 1.40 9.31
CA GLY A 131 13.37 1.04 10.46
C GLY A 131 13.08 1.99 11.61
N GLY A 132 13.68 1.74 12.77
CA GLY A 132 13.56 2.60 13.94
C GLY A 132 13.10 1.83 15.17
N THR A 133 12.02 2.26 15.85
CA THR A 133 11.56 1.64 17.10
C THR A 133 10.92 0.27 16.92
N ALA A 134 10.46 -0.06 15.71
CA ALA A 134 9.92 -1.37 15.35
C ALA A 134 10.51 -1.85 14.02
N ALA A 135 10.79 -3.14 13.94
CA ALA A 135 11.10 -3.82 12.69
C ALA A 135 9.80 -4.34 12.05
N TYR A 136 9.73 -4.30 10.73
CA TYR A 136 8.55 -4.75 9.98
C TYR A 136 8.91 -5.85 8.97
N PRO A 137 9.31 -7.05 9.42
CA PRO A 137 9.59 -8.17 8.52
C PRO A 137 8.36 -8.61 7.71
N SER A 138 7.15 -8.42 8.24
CA SER A 138 5.89 -8.63 7.52
C SER A 138 5.77 -7.74 6.29
N SER A 139 6.15 -6.46 6.38
CA SER A 139 6.13 -5.55 5.24
C SER A 139 7.10 -5.97 4.14
N VAL A 140 8.21 -6.64 4.47
CA VAL A 140 9.08 -7.23 3.45
C VAL A 140 8.33 -8.30 2.66
N LEU A 141 7.66 -9.24 3.34
CA LEU A 141 6.90 -10.31 2.68
C LEU A 141 5.77 -9.75 1.83
N MET A 142 4.96 -8.83 2.40
CA MET A 142 3.79 -8.25 1.75
C MET A 142 4.12 -7.42 0.51
N ASN A 143 5.31 -6.86 0.41
CA ASN A 143 5.77 -6.13 -0.76
C ASN A 143 6.53 -7.02 -1.75
N ALA A 144 7.48 -7.85 -1.27
CA ALA A 144 8.36 -8.62 -2.15
C ALA A 144 7.67 -9.83 -2.80
N VAL A 145 6.81 -10.55 -2.05
CA VAL A 145 6.17 -11.77 -2.58
C VAL A 145 5.28 -11.49 -3.79
N PRO A 146 4.33 -10.52 -3.77
CA PRO A 146 3.53 -10.21 -4.95
C PRO A 146 4.37 -9.65 -6.10
N ALA A 147 5.45 -8.90 -5.82
CA ALA A 147 6.39 -8.44 -6.86
C ALA A 147 7.07 -9.61 -7.57
N LYS A 148 7.54 -10.62 -6.84
CA LYS A 148 8.13 -11.84 -7.42
C LYS A 148 7.10 -12.67 -8.19
N ILE A 149 5.88 -12.80 -7.71
CA ILE A 149 4.78 -13.49 -8.42
C ILE A 149 4.44 -12.77 -9.73
N ALA A 150 4.49 -11.43 -9.75
CA ALA A 150 4.29 -10.63 -10.97
C ALA A 150 5.41 -10.80 -12.00
N GLY A 151 6.54 -11.39 -11.62
CA GLY A 151 7.72 -11.56 -12.48
C GLY A 151 8.59 -10.31 -12.57
N VAL A 152 8.67 -9.51 -11.49
CA VAL A 152 9.66 -8.42 -11.39
C VAL A 152 11.06 -9.00 -11.46
N GLU A 153 11.89 -8.45 -12.37
CA GLU A 153 13.23 -8.99 -12.61
C GLU A 153 14.17 -8.72 -11.43
N GLU A 154 14.11 -7.51 -10.85
CA GLU A 154 14.98 -7.09 -9.75
C GLU A 154 14.18 -6.32 -8.68
N VAL A 155 14.18 -6.85 -7.46
CA VAL A 155 13.54 -6.24 -6.27
C VAL A 155 14.63 -5.65 -5.40
N ILE A 156 14.64 -4.32 -5.26
CA ILE A 156 15.63 -3.56 -4.48
C ILE A 156 14.94 -3.05 -3.21
N MET A 157 15.47 -3.39 -2.06
CA MET A 157 14.95 -2.93 -0.77
C MET A 157 15.84 -1.84 -0.17
N VAL A 158 15.21 -0.83 0.45
CA VAL A 158 15.88 0.15 1.27
C VAL A 158 15.31 0.12 2.69
N THR A 159 16.18 0.22 3.67
CA THR A 159 15.81 0.28 5.09
C THR A 159 16.86 1.11 5.84
N PRO A 160 16.47 1.93 6.84
CA PRO A 160 17.45 2.67 7.63
C PRO A 160 18.44 1.74 8.36
N PRO A 161 19.71 2.13 8.51
CA PRO A 161 20.65 1.40 9.35
C PRO A 161 20.25 1.48 10.82
N LEU A 162 20.65 0.48 11.60
CA LEU A 162 20.63 0.54 13.06
C LEU A 162 21.67 1.54 13.57
N LYS A 163 21.61 1.88 14.87
CA LYS A 163 22.54 2.84 15.51
C LYS A 163 24.02 2.43 15.42
N ASP A 164 24.30 1.15 15.28
CA ASP A 164 25.65 0.61 15.06
C ASP A 164 26.07 0.60 13.57
N GLY A 165 25.18 0.95 12.66
CA GLY A 165 25.39 0.97 11.22
C GLY A 165 25.10 -0.35 10.54
N THR A 166 24.59 -1.35 11.26
CA THR A 166 24.20 -2.65 10.68
C THR A 166 22.75 -2.66 10.21
N ALA A 167 22.37 -3.71 9.48
CA ALA A 167 20.97 -3.97 9.14
C ALA A 167 20.25 -4.69 10.29
N ASN A 168 18.93 -4.47 10.42
CA ASN A 168 18.13 -5.26 11.34
C ASN A 168 18.10 -6.72 10.87
N PRO A 169 18.50 -7.70 11.70
CA PRO A 169 18.61 -9.10 11.30
C PRO A 169 17.26 -9.72 10.90
N ASP A 170 16.16 -9.37 11.56
CA ASP A 170 14.83 -9.90 11.25
C ASP A 170 14.33 -9.44 9.88
N ILE A 171 14.65 -8.19 9.49
CA ILE A 171 14.39 -7.67 8.15
C ILE A 171 15.23 -8.41 7.11
N LEU A 172 16.51 -8.71 7.39
CA LEU A 172 17.35 -9.48 6.48
C LEU A 172 16.85 -10.92 6.29
N VAL A 173 16.38 -11.55 7.35
CA VAL A 173 15.76 -12.90 7.28
C VAL A 173 14.55 -12.87 6.36
N ALA A 174 13.63 -11.92 6.57
CA ALA A 174 12.43 -11.81 5.74
C ALA A 174 12.80 -11.51 4.27
N ALA A 175 13.76 -10.63 4.02
CA ALA A 175 14.23 -10.29 2.69
C ALA A 175 14.86 -11.49 1.96
N ALA A 176 15.69 -12.27 2.66
CA ALA A 176 16.29 -13.48 2.12
C ALA A 176 15.22 -14.52 1.74
N LEU A 177 14.23 -14.75 2.63
CA LEU A 177 13.14 -15.69 2.39
C LEU A 177 12.23 -15.25 1.23
N ALA A 178 11.93 -13.95 1.14
CA ALA A 178 11.10 -13.38 0.08
C ALA A 178 11.80 -13.24 -1.28
N GLY A 179 13.14 -13.45 -1.31
CA GLY A 179 13.92 -13.37 -2.55
C GLY A 179 14.19 -11.95 -3.01
N VAL A 180 14.41 -11.00 -2.09
CA VAL A 180 14.89 -9.65 -2.40
C VAL A 180 16.29 -9.75 -2.99
N ASP A 181 16.54 -9.03 -4.11
CA ASP A 181 17.79 -9.18 -4.86
C ASP A 181 18.90 -8.31 -4.28
N ARG A 182 18.59 -7.06 -3.87
CA ARG A 182 19.57 -6.12 -3.31
C ARG A 182 18.96 -5.33 -2.16
N ILE A 183 19.77 -4.99 -1.17
CA ILE A 183 19.35 -4.25 0.02
C ILE A 183 20.35 -3.11 0.27
N PHE A 184 19.82 -1.89 0.47
CA PHE A 184 20.64 -0.72 0.80
C PHE A 184 20.23 -0.13 2.14
N LEU A 185 21.21 0.20 2.98
CA LEU A 185 21.03 0.79 4.31
C LEU A 185 20.90 2.31 4.20
N MET A 186 19.70 2.77 3.96
CA MET A 186 19.31 4.17 3.89
C MET A 186 17.81 4.30 4.13
N GLY A 187 17.38 5.39 4.75
CA GLY A 187 15.97 5.68 5.03
C GLY A 187 15.54 7.04 4.48
N GLY A 188 14.35 7.50 4.89
CA GLY A 188 13.84 8.84 4.61
C GLY A 188 13.62 9.19 3.15
N ALA A 189 13.42 10.49 2.90
CA ALA A 189 13.18 11.02 1.56
C ALA A 189 14.38 10.81 0.60
N GLN A 190 15.60 10.79 1.11
CA GLN A 190 16.81 10.55 0.33
C GLN A 190 16.85 9.13 -0.26
N ALA A 191 16.32 8.13 0.45
CA ALA A 191 16.22 6.78 -0.06
C ALA A 191 15.20 6.68 -1.22
N VAL A 192 14.05 7.36 -1.07
CA VAL A 192 13.04 7.46 -2.14
C VAL A 192 13.61 8.17 -3.37
N ALA A 193 14.36 9.26 -3.17
CA ALA A 193 15.03 10.00 -4.25
C ALA A 193 16.06 9.13 -4.98
N ALA A 194 16.90 8.39 -4.23
CA ALA A 194 17.92 7.51 -4.80
C ALA A 194 17.29 6.41 -5.67
N LEU A 195 16.20 5.78 -5.20
CA LEU A 195 15.46 4.80 -5.99
C LEU A 195 14.81 5.40 -7.24
N ALA A 196 14.28 6.63 -7.13
CA ALA A 196 13.56 7.28 -8.24
C ALA A 196 14.48 7.80 -9.34
N TYR A 197 15.62 8.39 -8.97
CA TYR A 197 16.56 8.98 -9.95
C TYR A 197 17.66 8.01 -10.38
N GLY A 198 18.03 7.08 -9.50
CA GLY A 198 19.28 6.33 -9.57
C GLY A 198 20.45 7.19 -9.08
N THR A 199 21.51 6.54 -8.59
CA THR A 199 22.78 7.16 -8.21
C THR A 199 23.92 6.32 -8.77
N GLU A 200 25.16 6.60 -8.37
CA GLU A 200 26.32 5.84 -8.84
C GLU A 200 26.27 4.37 -8.43
N THR A 201 25.71 4.08 -7.24
CA THR A 201 25.65 2.70 -6.70
C THR A 201 24.22 2.14 -6.62
N ILE A 202 23.21 3.00 -6.58
CA ILE A 202 21.80 2.61 -6.40
C ILE A 202 21.09 2.68 -7.74
N PRO A 203 20.61 1.54 -8.29
CA PRO A 203 19.91 1.53 -9.57
C PRO A 203 18.55 2.26 -9.49
N LYS A 204 18.21 3.00 -10.55
CA LYS A 204 16.88 3.55 -10.75
C LYS A 204 15.84 2.42 -10.85
N VAL A 205 14.68 2.62 -10.21
CA VAL A 205 13.54 1.70 -10.24
C VAL A 205 12.35 2.26 -11.03
N ASP A 206 11.44 1.39 -11.46
CA ASP A 206 10.23 1.77 -12.18
C ASP A 206 9.06 2.10 -11.22
N LYS A 207 9.07 1.52 -10.03
CA LYS A 207 8.05 1.72 -8.98
C LYS A 207 8.67 1.64 -7.59
N ILE A 208 8.15 2.45 -6.65
CA ILE A 208 8.49 2.40 -5.22
C ILE A 208 7.25 2.05 -4.44
N VAL A 209 7.34 1.00 -3.61
CA VAL A 209 6.25 0.51 -2.75
C VAL A 209 6.71 0.44 -1.29
N GLY A 210 5.77 0.36 -0.39
CA GLY A 210 5.99 0.24 1.04
C GLY A 210 5.66 1.49 1.83
N PRO A 211 5.26 1.32 3.12
CA PRO A 211 4.89 2.40 4.02
C PRO A 211 6.13 3.17 4.50
N GLY A 212 5.93 4.42 4.91
CA GLY A 212 6.97 5.25 5.49
C GLY A 212 6.39 6.46 6.21
N ASN A 213 7.23 7.20 6.92
CA ASN A 213 6.81 8.40 7.61
C ASN A 213 6.38 9.52 6.62
N ILE A 214 5.91 10.65 7.16
CA ILE A 214 5.41 11.78 6.36
C ILE A 214 6.44 12.28 5.32
N TYR A 215 7.75 12.19 5.58
CA TYR A 215 8.79 12.61 4.62
C TYR A 215 8.87 11.63 3.46
N VAL A 216 8.76 10.33 3.71
CA VAL A 216 8.73 9.27 2.69
C VAL A 216 7.46 9.38 1.84
N ALA A 217 6.30 9.53 2.47
CA ALA A 217 5.02 9.71 1.78
C ALA A 217 5.02 10.97 0.90
N THR A 218 5.59 12.08 1.41
CA THR A 218 5.73 13.34 0.66
C THR A 218 6.70 13.19 -0.52
N ALA A 219 7.83 12.48 -0.34
CA ALA A 219 8.78 12.21 -1.42
C ALA A 219 8.15 11.36 -2.53
N LYS A 220 7.43 10.29 -2.17
CA LYS A 220 6.67 9.46 -3.13
C LYS A 220 5.67 10.31 -3.92
N ARG A 221 4.91 11.18 -3.24
CA ARG A 221 3.94 12.07 -3.87
C ARG A 221 4.58 13.04 -4.88
N ILE A 222 5.71 13.67 -4.52
CA ILE A 222 6.39 14.63 -5.39
C ILE A 222 7.01 13.92 -6.60
N LEU A 223 7.51 12.71 -6.42
CA LEU A 223 8.19 11.94 -7.46
C LEU A 223 7.25 11.10 -8.34
N TYR A 224 5.96 11.05 -8.01
CA TYR A 224 4.96 10.40 -8.87
C TYR A 224 4.97 11.02 -10.27
N GLY A 225 5.13 10.16 -11.29
CA GLY A 225 5.36 10.56 -12.69
C GLY A 225 6.84 10.49 -13.11
N VAL A 226 7.80 10.64 -12.19
CA VAL A 226 9.23 10.30 -12.41
C VAL A 226 9.46 8.79 -12.16
N VAL A 227 8.80 8.28 -11.15
CA VAL A 227 8.71 6.89 -10.73
C VAL A 227 7.25 6.61 -10.37
N ASP A 228 6.78 5.39 -10.57
CA ASP A 228 5.44 5.00 -10.09
C ASP A 228 5.49 4.66 -8.59
N ILE A 229 4.35 4.73 -7.92
CA ILE A 229 4.22 4.42 -6.49
C ILE A 229 3.03 3.48 -6.25
N ASP A 230 2.98 2.82 -5.10
CA ASP A 230 1.81 2.07 -4.62
C ASP A 230 0.63 3.01 -4.33
N MET A 231 0.80 3.85 -3.31
CA MET A 231 -0.19 4.83 -2.86
C MET A 231 0.47 5.90 -1.98
N ILE A 232 -0.29 6.94 -1.64
CA ILE A 232 0.09 7.93 -0.63
C ILE A 232 -0.61 7.50 0.66
N ALA A 233 0.14 6.83 1.54
CA ALA A 233 -0.40 6.37 2.82
C ALA A 233 -0.52 7.54 3.82
N GLY A 234 -1.66 7.60 4.47
CA GLY A 234 -1.90 8.40 5.68
C GLY A 234 -1.73 7.57 6.96
N PRO A 235 -2.16 8.10 8.11
CA PRO A 235 -2.22 7.34 9.35
C PRO A 235 -3.18 6.16 9.24
N SER A 236 -2.86 5.06 9.92
CA SER A 236 -3.65 3.82 9.90
C SER A 236 -5.05 3.98 10.51
N GLU A 237 -5.98 3.14 10.08
CA GLU A 237 -7.40 3.23 10.39
C GLU A 237 -8.03 1.86 10.58
N ILE A 238 -8.86 1.73 11.61
CA ILE A 238 -9.79 0.61 11.76
C ILE A 238 -11.21 1.10 11.96
N LEU A 239 -12.14 0.48 11.27
CA LEU A 239 -13.57 0.60 11.51
C LEU A 239 -14.12 -0.77 11.85
N VAL A 240 -14.79 -0.90 13.00
CA VAL A 240 -15.44 -2.14 13.41
C VAL A 240 -16.94 -1.95 13.38
N MET A 241 -17.67 -2.82 12.68
CA MET A 241 -19.13 -2.93 12.72
C MET A 241 -19.50 -4.08 13.65
N ALA A 242 -20.33 -3.81 14.65
CA ALA A 242 -20.70 -4.80 15.65
C ALA A 242 -22.21 -4.79 15.97
N ASP A 243 -22.81 -5.96 16.13
CA ASP A 243 -24.15 -6.11 16.68
C ASP A 243 -24.11 -6.60 18.15
N SER A 244 -25.28 -6.91 18.72
CA SER A 244 -25.40 -7.40 20.11
C SER A 244 -24.69 -8.74 20.39
N THR A 245 -24.25 -9.47 19.38
CA THR A 245 -23.54 -10.77 19.53
C THR A 245 -22.03 -10.57 19.64
N ALA A 246 -21.51 -9.38 19.35
CA ALA A 246 -20.08 -9.10 19.39
C ALA A 246 -19.53 -9.17 20.82
N ASN A 247 -18.33 -9.74 20.95
CA ASN A 247 -17.65 -9.81 22.25
C ASN A 247 -16.89 -8.49 22.54
N PRO A 248 -17.29 -7.72 23.57
CA PRO A 248 -16.64 -6.45 23.89
C PRO A 248 -15.14 -6.54 24.19
N LYS A 249 -14.64 -7.71 24.64
CA LYS A 249 -13.21 -7.94 24.85
C LYS A 249 -12.43 -7.95 23.55
N PHE A 250 -13.02 -8.53 22.50
CA PHE A 250 -12.40 -8.58 21.16
C PHE A 250 -12.44 -7.20 20.53
N LEU A 251 -13.61 -6.53 20.57
CA LEU A 251 -13.74 -5.15 20.09
C LEU A 251 -12.70 -4.21 20.69
N ALA A 252 -12.51 -4.27 22.00
CA ALA A 252 -11.53 -3.44 22.68
C ALA A 252 -10.09 -3.78 22.25
N ALA A 253 -9.77 -5.07 22.09
CA ALA A 253 -8.45 -5.50 21.67
C ALA A 253 -8.13 -5.00 20.25
N ASP A 254 -9.07 -5.13 19.31
CA ASP A 254 -8.85 -4.78 17.90
C ASP A 254 -8.82 -3.25 17.69
N LEU A 255 -9.62 -2.47 18.42
CA LEU A 255 -9.51 -1.01 18.43
C LEU A 255 -8.14 -0.55 18.96
N MET A 256 -7.56 -1.27 19.94
CA MET A 256 -6.25 -0.93 20.50
C MET A 256 -5.08 -1.42 19.63
N SER A 257 -5.23 -2.55 18.92
CA SER A 257 -4.20 -3.01 17.97
C SER A 257 -3.91 -1.95 16.91
N GLN A 258 -4.95 -1.28 16.42
CA GLN A 258 -4.78 -0.17 15.50
C GLN A 258 -4.26 1.09 16.18
N ALA A 259 -4.78 1.43 17.37
CA ALA A 259 -4.38 2.64 18.09
C ALA A 259 -2.90 2.64 18.52
N GLU A 260 -2.28 1.47 18.68
CA GLU A 260 -0.86 1.38 19.07
C GLU A 260 0.13 1.70 17.93
N HIS A 261 -0.34 1.75 16.66
CA HIS A 261 0.52 2.04 15.52
C HIS A 261 1.10 3.46 15.58
N ASP A 262 0.24 4.47 15.80
CA ASP A 262 0.63 5.88 15.84
C ASP A 262 -0.38 6.72 16.62
N VAL A 263 0.06 7.86 17.16
CA VAL A 263 -0.84 8.82 17.86
C VAL A 263 -1.92 9.41 16.95
N LEU A 264 -1.73 9.35 15.62
CA LEU A 264 -2.71 9.77 14.61
C LEU A 264 -3.59 8.62 14.09
N ALA A 265 -3.39 7.40 14.54
CA ALA A 265 -4.22 6.26 14.15
C ALA A 265 -5.69 6.51 14.56
N SER A 266 -6.64 5.99 13.77
CA SER A 266 -8.07 6.11 14.05
C SER A 266 -8.69 4.76 14.30
N SER A 267 -9.51 4.68 15.36
CA SER A 267 -10.19 3.47 15.76
C SER A 267 -11.68 3.78 16.02
N ILE A 268 -12.54 3.32 15.13
CA ILE A 268 -13.98 3.62 15.16
C ILE A 268 -14.78 2.34 15.34
N LEU A 269 -15.71 2.34 16.27
CA LEU A 269 -16.72 1.30 16.46
C LEU A 269 -18.10 1.84 16.06
N LEU A 270 -18.76 1.16 15.13
CA LEU A 270 -20.18 1.33 14.83
C LEU A 270 -20.95 0.16 15.42
N THR A 271 -21.99 0.44 16.19
CA THR A 271 -22.84 -0.63 16.75
C THR A 271 -24.29 -0.18 16.81
N THR A 272 -25.22 -1.14 16.79
CA THR A 272 -26.65 -0.87 17.07
C THR A 272 -27.03 -1.13 18.53
N ASP A 273 -26.07 -1.55 19.37
CA ASP A 273 -26.31 -1.94 20.76
C ASP A 273 -25.52 -1.04 21.74
N TYR A 274 -26.24 -0.26 22.54
CA TYR A 274 -25.61 0.64 23.51
C TYR A 274 -24.88 -0.12 24.62
N GLY A 275 -25.37 -1.31 25.00
CA GLY A 275 -24.73 -2.15 26.05
C GLY A 275 -23.37 -2.68 25.57
N VAL A 276 -23.25 -3.07 24.27
CA VAL A 276 -21.97 -3.42 23.65
C VAL A 276 -21.01 -2.23 23.66
N ALA A 277 -21.49 -1.02 23.35
CA ALA A 277 -20.68 0.20 23.39
C ALA A 277 -20.09 0.47 24.79
N GLU A 278 -20.93 0.44 25.87
CA GLU A 278 -20.48 0.63 27.25
C GLU A 278 -19.51 -0.46 27.73
N ALA A 279 -19.81 -1.71 27.40
CA ALA A 279 -18.97 -2.84 27.79
C ALA A 279 -17.59 -2.73 27.07
N THR A 280 -17.55 -2.28 25.80
CA THR A 280 -16.30 -2.04 25.08
C THR A 280 -15.47 -0.94 25.72
N VAL A 281 -16.06 0.18 26.15
CA VAL A 281 -15.33 1.23 26.90
C VAL A 281 -14.75 0.69 28.22
N THR A 282 -15.47 -0.19 28.88
CA THR A 282 -15.01 -0.82 30.13
C THR A 282 -13.79 -1.72 29.86
N GLU A 283 -13.84 -2.53 28.78
CA GLU A 283 -12.76 -3.40 28.37
C GLU A 283 -11.55 -2.63 27.87
N LEU A 284 -11.72 -1.53 27.12
CA LEU A 284 -10.62 -0.65 26.70
C LEU A 284 -9.83 -0.16 27.92
N LYS A 285 -10.51 0.33 28.97
CA LYS A 285 -9.84 0.77 30.20
C LYS A 285 -9.06 -0.34 30.89
N ARG A 286 -9.67 -1.52 30.96
CA ARG A 286 -9.07 -2.69 31.63
C ARG A 286 -7.82 -3.19 30.87
N GLN A 287 -7.92 -3.35 29.56
CA GLN A 287 -6.87 -3.95 28.76
C GLN A 287 -5.72 -2.97 28.51
N MET A 288 -5.99 -1.68 28.26
CA MET A 288 -4.97 -0.65 28.00
C MET A 288 -3.94 -0.56 29.13
N ALA A 289 -4.37 -0.76 30.39
CA ALA A 289 -3.48 -0.77 31.55
C ALA A 289 -2.42 -1.89 31.53
N LEU A 290 -2.60 -2.90 30.69
CA LEU A 290 -1.70 -4.06 30.57
C LEU A 290 -0.72 -3.95 29.37
N LEU A 291 -0.88 -2.93 28.52
CA LEU A 291 -0.13 -2.79 27.28
C LEU A 291 1.05 -1.83 27.45
N SER A 292 2.17 -2.16 26.79
CA SER A 292 3.42 -1.39 26.91
C SER A 292 3.39 -0.04 26.18
N ARG A 293 2.53 0.12 25.16
CA ARG A 293 2.39 1.36 24.36
C ARG A 293 1.15 2.17 24.75
N ASN A 294 0.72 2.06 26.00
CA ASN A 294 -0.52 2.65 26.53
C ASN A 294 -0.64 4.15 26.30
N GLU A 295 0.45 4.93 26.36
CA GLU A 295 0.44 6.38 26.11
C GLU A 295 0.06 6.72 24.65
N ILE A 296 0.55 5.95 23.70
CA ILE A 296 0.23 6.11 22.27
C ILE A 296 -1.23 5.73 22.03
N ILE A 297 -1.66 4.57 22.58
CA ILE A 297 -3.03 4.07 22.48
C ILE A 297 -4.01 5.09 23.08
N GLU A 298 -3.73 5.60 24.29
CA GLU A 298 -4.61 6.56 24.96
C GLU A 298 -4.75 7.85 24.15
N LYS A 299 -3.65 8.36 23.60
CA LYS A 299 -3.68 9.55 22.77
C LYS A 299 -4.46 9.33 21.48
N SER A 300 -4.20 8.27 20.76
CA SER A 300 -4.91 7.90 19.55
C SER A 300 -6.42 7.75 19.80
N LEU A 301 -6.82 6.95 20.78
CA LEU A 301 -8.23 6.75 21.12
C LEU A 301 -8.92 8.04 21.66
N THR A 302 -8.18 8.96 22.27
CA THR A 302 -8.74 10.24 22.76
C THR A 302 -8.98 11.21 21.62
N ASP A 303 -8.01 11.33 20.70
CA ASP A 303 -8.04 12.33 19.66
C ASP A 303 -8.78 11.85 18.39
N TYR A 304 -8.70 10.53 18.08
CA TYR A 304 -9.18 9.94 16.84
C TYR A 304 -9.98 8.65 17.01
N GLY A 305 -10.34 8.29 18.23
CA GLY A 305 -11.24 7.18 18.54
C GLY A 305 -12.69 7.63 18.64
N ALA A 306 -13.62 6.78 18.19
CA ALA A 306 -15.06 7.03 18.32
C ALA A 306 -15.85 5.73 18.49
N ILE A 307 -16.90 5.77 19.30
CA ILE A 307 -17.93 4.73 19.33
C ILE A 307 -19.24 5.40 18.95
N ILE A 308 -19.90 4.91 17.90
CA ILE A 308 -21.15 5.47 17.41
C ILE A 308 -22.23 4.40 17.50
N VAL A 309 -23.28 4.72 18.26
CA VAL A 309 -24.48 3.87 18.38
C VAL A 309 -25.45 4.29 17.27
N CYS A 310 -25.55 3.46 16.25
CA CYS A 310 -26.36 3.67 15.06
C CYS A 310 -27.81 3.21 15.27
N ASN A 311 -28.74 3.81 14.54
CA ASN A 311 -30.16 3.47 14.61
C ASN A 311 -30.51 2.17 13.84
N SER A 312 -29.65 1.75 12.92
CA SER A 312 -29.86 0.55 12.10
C SER A 312 -28.53 0.03 11.54
N VAL A 313 -28.54 -1.23 11.09
CA VAL A 313 -27.43 -1.82 10.35
C VAL A 313 -27.21 -1.12 9.02
N ASP A 314 -28.28 -0.66 8.35
CA ASP A 314 -28.18 0.08 7.09
C ASP A 314 -27.37 1.38 7.29
N GLN A 315 -27.61 2.11 8.38
CA GLN A 315 -26.82 3.28 8.73
C GLN A 315 -25.34 2.93 8.96
N MET A 316 -25.04 1.80 9.61
CA MET A 316 -23.67 1.34 9.82
C MET A 316 -22.96 1.07 8.46
N VAL A 317 -23.65 0.40 7.54
CA VAL A 317 -23.13 0.11 6.19
C VAL A 317 -22.89 1.40 5.39
N ASP A 318 -23.83 2.34 5.44
CA ASP A 318 -23.69 3.62 4.74
C ASP A 318 -22.50 4.42 5.29
N MET A 319 -22.34 4.46 6.61
CA MET A 319 -21.22 5.14 7.26
C MET A 319 -19.87 4.45 6.96
N ALA A 320 -19.82 3.11 6.94
CA ALA A 320 -18.63 2.36 6.58
C ALA A 320 -18.19 2.68 5.14
N ASN A 321 -19.12 2.70 4.20
CA ASN A 321 -18.84 3.06 2.81
C ASN A 321 -18.47 4.55 2.64
N GLU A 322 -19.05 5.43 3.46
CA GLU A 322 -18.68 6.86 3.47
C GLU A 322 -17.28 7.09 4.03
N LEU A 323 -16.90 6.41 5.10
CA LEU A 323 -15.56 6.50 5.68
C LEU A 323 -14.49 5.86 4.80
N ALA A 324 -14.84 4.78 4.10
CA ALA A 324 -13.93 4.01 3.27
C ALA A 324 -12.62 3.67 4.01
N PRO A 325 -12.69 2.92 5.14
CA PRO A 325 -11.56 2.70 6.02
C PRO A 325 -10.50 1.80 5.41
N GLU A 326 -9.30 1.89 5.94
CA GLU A 326 -8.20 0.94 5.65
C GLU A 326 -8.60 -0.48 6.03
N HIS A 327 -8.94 -0.70 7.29
CA HIS A 327 -9.41 -1.99 7.82
C HIS A 327 -10.88 -1.89 8.21
N LEU A 328 -11.70 -2.80 7.73
CA LEU A 328 -13.10 -2.93 8.07
C LEU A 328 -13.38 -4.29 8.69
N GLU A 329 -13.66 -4.34 9.99
CA GLU A 329 -14.08 -5.56 10.67
C GLU A 329 -15.60 -5.63 10.79
N VAL A 330 -16.18 -6.80 10.57
CA VAL A 330 -17.62 -7.07 10.66
C VAL A 330 -17.84 -8.14 11.71
N MET A 331 -17.93 -7.73 12.99
CA MET A 331 -18.18 -8.59 14.15
C MET A 331 -19.68 -8.72 14.42
N MET A 332 -20.39 -9.31 13.49
CA MET A 332 -21.85 -9.48 13.52
C MET A 332 -22.22 -10.97 13.40
N GLU A 333 -23.45 -11.32 13.76
CA GLU A 333 -23.95 -12.71 13.74
C GLU A 333 -23.78 -13.38 12.37
N ASN A 334 -24.08 -12.63 11.29
CA ASN A 334 -23.99 -13.13 9.91
C ASN A 334 -23.10 -12.21 9.03
N PRO A 335 -21.79 -12.17 9.24
CA PRO A 335 -20.92 -11.17 8.62
C PRO A 335 -20.88 -11.28 7.09
N LEU A 336 -20.99 -12.49 6.51
CA LEU A 336 -21.00 -12.72 5.07
C LEU A 336 -22.21 -12.07 4.36
N ALA A 337 -23.33 -11.86 5.07
CA ALA A 337 -24.51 -11.23 4.51
C ALA A 337 -24.30 -9.76 4.10
N TYR A 338 -23.29 -9.11 4.68
CA TYR A 338 -23.00 -7.70 4.44
C TYR A 338 -21.89 -7.48 3.39
N LEU A 339 -21.13 -8.51 3.04
CA LEU A 339 -19.98 -8.38 2.13
C LEU A 339 -20.35 -7.73 0.79
N GLY A 340 -21.50 -8.08 0.22
CA GLY A 340 -21.97 -7.50 -1.04
C GLY A 340 -22.51 -6.07 -0.95
N ARG A 341 -22.46 -5.44 0.24
CA ARG A 341 -22.93 -4.07 0.51
C ARG A 341 -21.78 -3.16 0.99
N LEU A 342 -20.60 -3.73 1.23
CA LEU A 342 -19.41 -3.02 1.72
C LEU A 342 -18.46 -2.79 0.54
N ASP A 343 -18.65 -1.66 -0.13
CA ASP A 343 -17.97 -1.34 -1.39
C ASP A 343 -16.62 -0.65 -1.20
N ASN A 344 -16.47 0.09 -0.12
CA ASN A 344 -15.35 1.01 0.08
C ASN A 344 -14.56 0.65 1.35
N ALA A 345 -13.70 -0.37 1.26
CA ALA A 345 -12.76 -0.71 2.33
C ALA A 345 -11.44 -1.19 1.73
N GLY A 346 -10.33 -0.93 2.41
CA GLY A 346 -9.03 -1.47 2.01
C GLY A 346 -9.02 -2.99 2.16
N SER A 347 -9.43 -3.50 3.33
CA SER A 347 -9.63 -4.93 3.57
C SER A 347 -10.83 -5.15 4.49
N VAL A 348 -11.58 -6.26 4.25
CA VAL A 348 -12.77 -6.61 5.05
C VAL A 348 -12.51 -7.90 5.82
N PHE A 349 -12.67 -7.85 7.13
CA PHE A 349 -12.47 -8.95 8.07
C PHE A 349 -13.84 -9.42 8.59
N LEU A 350 -14.16 -10.69 8.39
CA LEU A 350 -15.51 -11.20 8.60
C LEU A 350 -15.60 -12.13 9.80
N GLY A 351 -16.30 -11.67 10.84
CA GLY A 351 -16.56 -12.45 12.06
C GLY A 351 -15.52 -12.23 13.16
N GLN A 352 -15.86 -12.71 14.36
CA GLN A 352 -15.11 -12.44 15.60
C GLN A 352 -13.72 -13.11 15.69
N TYR A 353 -13.38 -13.99 14.75
CA TYR A 353 -12.11 -14.71 14.70
C TYR A 353 -11.23 -14.28 13.51
N ALA A 354 -11.56 -13.14 12.92
CA ALA A 354 -10.78 -12.53 11.87
C ALA A 354 -10.33 -11.10 12.27
N PRO A 355 -9.48 -10.95 13.30
CA PRO A 355 -8.98 -9.66 13.73
C PRO A 355 -7.95 -9.09 12.74
N GLU A 356 -7.76 -7.78 12.72
CA GLU A 356 -6.81 -7.07 11.87
C GLU A 356 -5.39 -7.68 11.90
N PRO A 357 -4.80 -8.05 13.07
CA PRO A 357 -3.46 -8.64 13.08
C PRO A 357 -3.34 -9.97 12.32
N LEU A 358 -4.46 -10.70 12.13
CA LEU A 358 -4.46 -11.88 11.27
C LEU A 358 -4.14 -11.51 9.81
N GLY A 359 -4.71 -10.41 9.30
CA GLY A 359 -4.43 -9.88 7.98
C GLY A 359 -3.01 -9.34 7.88
N ASP A 360 -2.55 -8.62 8.88
CA ASP A 360 -1.23 -8.01 8.91
C ASP A 360 -0.09 -9.01 8.83
N TYR A 361 -0.27 -10.18 9.45
CA TYR A 361 0.85 -11.10 9.61
C TYR A 361 0.70 -12.45 8.90
N TYR A 362 -0.53 -12.94 8.65
CA TYR A 362 -0.65 -14.37 8.35
C TYR A 362 -1.66 -14.78 7.28
N ALA A 363 -2.81 -14.08 7.14
CA ALA A 363 -3.94 -14.57 6.34
C ALA A 363 -3.65 -14.68 4.83
N GLY A 364 -2.75 -13.85 4.30
CA GLY A 364 -2.37 -13.89 2.89
C GLY A 364 -2.75 -12.66 2.08
N PRO A 365 -3.94 -12.05 2.20
CA PRO A 365 -4.21 -10.73 1.63
C PRO A 365 -3.19 -9.68 2.08
N ASN A 366 -2.96 -8.67 1.24
CA ASN A 366 -1.91 -7.68 1.51
C ASN A 366 -2.33 -6.68 2.60
N HIS A 367 -1.39 -6.32 3.47
CA HIS A 367 -1.58 -5.30 4.49
C HIS A 367 -1.18 -3.88 4.05
N VAL A 368 -0.66 -3.72 2.83
CA VAL A 368 -0.43 -2.39 2.25
C VAL A 368 -1.74 -1.92 1.64
N LEU A 369 -2.49 -1.17 2.41
CA LEU A 369 -3.88 -0.80 2.16
C LEU A 369 -4.04 0.70 1.94
N PRO A 370 -5.06 1.11 1.15
CA PRO A 370 -5.41 2.52 1.01
C PRO A 370 -5.98 3.08 2.32
N THR A 371 -5.50 4.25 2.72
CA THR A 371 -5.88 4.96 3.93
C THR A 371 -6.61 6.27 3.61
N SER A 372 -7.14 6.95 4.62
CA SER A 372 -7.70 8.31 4.51
C SER A 372 -8.83 8.41 3.48
N GLY A 373 -9.70 7.41 3.45
CA GLY A 373 -10.86 7.34 2.58
C GLY A 373 -10.53 7.06 1.10
N THR A 374 -9.27 6.78 0.77
CA THR A 374 -8.85 6.50 -0.62
C THR A 374 -9.23 5.09 -1.08
N ALA A 375 -9.71 4.21 -0.18
CA ALA A 375 -10.26 2.91 -0.53
C ALA A 375 -11.48 2.97 -1.47
N ARG A 376 -12.03 4.17 -1.71
CA ARG A 376 -13.05 4.42 -2.73
C ARG A 376 -12.55 4.22 -4.17
N PHE A 377 -11.23 4.35 -4.41
CA PHE A 377 -10.64 4.30 -5.74
C PHE A 377 -9.26 3.64 -5.79
N PHE A 378 -8.60 3.42 -4.66
CA PHE A 378 -7.39 2.62 -4.57
C PHE A 378 -7.71 1.22 -4.04
N SER A 379 -6.90 0.26 -4.44
CA SER A 379 -6.95 -1.13 -3.99
C SER A 379 -5.74 -1.48 -3.12
N PRO A 380 -5.82 -2.56 -2.32
CA PRO A 380 -4.65 -3.16 -1.68
C PRO A 380 -3.53 -3.44 -2.68
N LEU A 381 -2.28 -3.41 -2.22
CA LEU A 381 -1.15 -3.82 -3.04
C LEU A 381 -1.33 -5.27 -3.49
N GLY A 382 -1.19 -5.52 -4.79
CA GLY A 382 -1.38 -6.84 -5.39
C GLY A 382 -0.43 -7.08 -6.55
N VAL A 383 -0.56 -8.23 -7.19
CA VAL A 383 0.26 -8.60 -8.36
C VAL A 383 0.08 -7.61 -9.51
N ASP A 384 -1.11 -7.08 -9.69
CA ASP A 384 -1.44 -6.08 -10.71
C ASP A 384 -0.69 -4.76 -10.51
N SER A 385 -0.29 -4.42 -9.29
CA SER A 385 0.54 -3.25 -8.99
C SER A 385 1.96 -3.35 -9.56
N PHE A 386 2.43 -4.54 -9.90
CA PHE A 386 3.80 -4.82 -10.35
C PHE A 386 3.89 -5.24 -11.81
N ILE A 387 2.79 -5.18 -12.57
CA ILE A 387 2.76 -5.54 -13.97
C ILE A 387 2.59 -4.32 -14.87
N LYS A 388 3.07 -4.46 -16.10
CA LYS A 388 2.82 -3.52 -17.18
C LYS A 388 2.06 -4.20 -18.30
N LYS A 389 1.04 -3.51 -18.83
CA LYS A 389 0.25 -3.95 -19.97
C LYS A 389 0.56 -3.07 -21.17
N SER A 390 0.76 -3.69 -22.35
CA SER A 390 0.89 -2.98 -23.61
C SER A 390 0.06 -3.69 -24.67
N SER A 391 -0.72 -2.94 -25.42
CA SER A 391 -1.43 -3.45 -26.59
C SER A 391 -0.48 -3.57 -27.79
N TYR A 392 -0.78 -4.49 -28.70
CA TYR A 392 -0.17 -4.57 -29.98
C TYR A 392 -1.24 -4.81 -31.05
N ILE A 393 -0.97 -4.26 -32.24
CA ILE A 393 -1.89 -4.27 -33.38
C ILE A 393 -1.10 -4.67 -34.61
N TYR A 394 -1.59 -5.66 -35.33
CA TYR A 394 -1.13 -6.03 -36.64
C TYR A 394 -2.30 -6.01 -37.63
N TYR A 395 -2.14 -5.35 -38.76
CA TYR A 395 -3.12 -5.29 -39.84
C TYR A 395 -2.49 -5.76 -41.15
N THR A 396 -3.24 -6.51 -41.95
CA THR A 396 -2.90 -6.77 -43.33
C THR A 396 -3.19 -5.52 -44.17
N GLU A 397 -2.58 -5.44 -45.36
CA GLU A 397 -2.87 -4.37 -46.34
C GLU A 397 -4.38 -4.32 -46.67
N GLU A 398 -4.98 -5.49 -46.95
CA GLU A 398 -6.39 -5.59 -47.27
C GLU A 398 -7.30 -5.07 -46.11
N ALA A 399 -6.98 -5.46 -44.88
CA ALA A 399 -7.74 -5.01 -43.70
C ALA A 399 -7.61 -3.51 -43.46
N LEU A 400 -6.39 -2.94 -43.70
CA LEU A 400 -6.18 -1.50 -43.58
C LEU A 400 -6.88 -0.75 -44.71
N ARG A 401 -6.89 -1.29 -45.93
CA ARG A 401 -7.60 -0.72 -47.08
C ARG A 401 -9.12 -0.65 -46.82
N ALA A 402 -9.68 -1.70 -46.21
CA ALA A 402 -11.10 -1.72 -45.82
C ALA A 402 -11.46 -0.67 -44.75
N ALA A 403 -10.53 -0.25 -43.91
CA ALA A 403 -10.68 0.75 -42.88
C ALA A 403 -10.29 2.18 -43.32
N HIS A 404 -9.75 2.33 -44.52
CA HIS A 404 -9.14 3.57 -45.02
C HIS A 404 -10.05 4.78 -44.89
N ASP A 405 -11.25 4.71 -45.47
CA ASP A 405 -12.15 5.88 -45.57
C ASP A 405 -12.65 6.34 -44.20
N ASP A 406 -12.92 5.39 -43.30
CA ASP A 406 -13.34 5.68 -41.92
C ASP A 406 -12.25 6.41 -41.16
N ILE A 407 -11.01 5.92 -41.23
CA ILE A 407 -9.86 6.52 -40.51
C ILE A 407 -9.58 7.92 -41.07
N VAL A 408 -9.56 8.08 -42.38
CA VAL A 408 -9.32 9.37 -43.04
C VAL A 408 -10.43 10.38 -42.68
N CYS A 409 -11.69 9.95 -42.73
CA CYS A 409 -12.83 10.80 -42.37
C CYS A 409 -12.73 11.31 -40.92
N ILE A 410 -12.42 10.43 -39.97
CA ILE A 410 -12.28 10.82 -38.53
C ILE A 410 -11.11 11.78 -38.36
N ALA A 411 -9.94 11.47 -38.92
CA ALA A 411 -8.75 12.30 -38.79
C ALA A 411 -8.94 13.70 -39.40
N GLU A 412 -9.62 13.82 -40.54
CA GLU A 412 -9.92 15.10 -41.16
C GLU A 412 -10.93 15.93 -40.33
N ARG A 413 -11.93 15.29 -39.71
CA ARG A 413 -12.87 15.96 -38.81
C ARG A 413 -12.19 16.51 -37.57
N GLU A 414 -11.16 15.82 -37.08
CA GLU A 414 -10.29 16.27 -36.00
C GLU A 414 -9.24 17.31 -36.45
N GLN A 415 -9.21 17.67 -37.75
CA GLN A 415 -8.23 18.58 -38.39
C GLN A 415 -6.79 18.03 -38.30
N LEU A 416 -6.62 16.73 -38.14
CA LEU A 416 -5.32 16.06 -38.07
C LEU A 416 -4.91 15.55 -39.45
N THR A 417 -4.59 16.46 -40.38
CA THR A 417 -4.32 16.15 -41.77
C THR A 417 -3.10 15.21 -41.97
N ALA A 418 -2.10 15.28 -41.10
CA ALA A 418 -0.96 14.35 -41.13
C ALA A 418 -1.36 12.92 -40.74
N HIS A 419 -2.33 12.74 -39.84
CA HIS A 419 -2.91 11.42 -39.53
C HIS A 419 -3.64 10.87 -40.75
N ALA A 420 -4.51 11.65 -41.37
CA ALA A 420 -5.20 11.26 -42.60
C ALA A 420 -4.20 10.89 -43.70
N ASN A 421 -3.16 11.73 -43.93
CA ASN A 421 -2.14 11.50 -44.90
C ASN A 421 -1.34 10.21 -44.65
N SER A 422 -1.08 9.87 -43.38
CA SER A 422 -0.39 8.63 -43.04
C SER A 422 -1.14 7.38 -43.52
N ILE A 423 -2.47 7.42 -43.66
CA ILE A 423 -3.24 6.32 -44.24
C ILE A 423 -3.27 6.41 -45.74
N LYS A 424 -3.49 7.62 -46.33
CA LYS A 424 -3.60 7.84 -47.79
C LYS A 424 -2.38 7.37 -48.53
N VAL A 425 -1.18 7.76 -48.11
CA VAL A 425 0.09 7.45 -48.77
C VAL A 425 0.41 5.93 -48.86
N ARG A 426 -0.20 5.10 -48.00
CA ARG A 426 -0.02 3.65 -48.03
C ARG A 426 -0.72 3.00 -49.24
N PHE A 427 -1.60 3.74 -49.90
CA PHE A 427 -2.39 3.26 -51.02
C PHE A 427 -2.24 4.14 -52.28
N GLU A 428 -1.32 5.14 -52.24
CA GLU A 428 -0.92 5.87 -53.40
C GLU A 428 -0.09 4.92 -54.32
N SER A 429 -0.43 4.87 -55.60
CA SER A 429 0.42 4.21 -56.58
C SER A 429 1.73 4.97 -56.66
N GLU A 430 2.88 4.30 -56.63
CA GLU A 430 4.14 4.89 -57.03
C GLU A 430 3.92 5.43 -58.45
N ALA A 431 3.88 6.77 -58.58
CA ALA A 431 3.89 7.38 -59.91
C ALA A 431 5.27 7.09 -60.52
N GLU A 432 5.29 6.37 -61.64
CA GLU A 432 6.45 6.14 -62.47
C GLU A 432 7.18 7.43 -62.81
#